data_6df5077a252ae84a14fb8db06416f40c
#
_entry.id   6df5077a252ae84a14fb8db06416f40c
#
_cell.length_a   1.000
_cell.length_b   1.000
_cell.length_c   1.000
_cell.angle_alpha   90.00
_cell.angle_beta   90.00
_cell.angle_gamma   90.00
#
_symmetry.space_group_name_H-M   'P 1'
#
loop_
_entity.id
_entity.type
_entity.pdbx_description
1 polymer ?
#
loop_
_entity_poly.entity_id
_entity_poly.type
_entity_poly.pdbx_seq_one_letter_code
_entity_poly.pdbx_strand_id
1 'polypeptide(L)'
;MPPAISTIHFPFELKKDQLEAAKAWINNGCRGSVIFSTGTGKTEIAFECAKLAAKLSGRDHFTILFLVPRIVLIEQNVTRLRRYGISDDHIGIYYGERKEVKEITISTYQSAINNYNLIRGANMVILDEVHLVSESAAAFDSIFDIIVEDSHKAILGLTATINEKDPKYQTILTVVPPVKKYMIKDAVTDGRLAKPIVRAVEVSFTSEEQKSYDEASAAIKDISRKLQAYDPVRMTKILMRGGSRASMAKMWFAHVRKRKELLSATKQKLLKAAELIKRHTGERIMIFSETIDSIQQLKAILEANGIPAQTIHNAIKPKERKEILESWGKDYFPLLSVHTLEIGYDVPQVGIAIIIASTSNMNQVAQRIGRVVRKVDGKDQALVYVVYVRGTKDDNVLKVVKAAIEKEDERTATARVSKGKRPTHGQKTITKFS
;
A
#
# COMPACT_ATOMS: atom_id res chain seq x y z
N MET A 1 31.23 -19.61 -11.57
CA MET A 1 29.89 -19.95 -12.09
C MET A 1 29.10 -18.64 -12.16
N PRO A 2 28.15 -18.49 -13.10
CA PRO A 2 27.39 -17.24 -13.14
C PRO A 2 26.55 -17.08 -11.87
N PRO A 3 26.26 -15.84 -11.44
CA PRO A 3 25.39 -15.58 -10.27
C PRO A 3 24.05 -16.30 -10.38
N ALA A 4 23.57 -16.92 -9.30
CA ALA A 4 22.34 -17.73 -9.32
C ALA A 4 21.14 -16.97 -9.86
N ILE A 5 20.98 -15.68 -9.49
CA ILE A 5 19.88 -14.85 -9.99
C ILE A 5 19.92 -14.66 -11.51
N SER A 6 21.09 -14.76 -12.16
CA SER A 6 21.20 -14.61 -13.61
C SER A 6 20.57 -15.77 -14.37
N THR A 7 20.35 -16.92 -13.71
CA THR A 7 19.75 -18.13 -14.27
C THR A 7 18.23 -18.19 -14.07
N ILE A 8 17.63 -17.21 -13.38
CA ILE A 8 16.19 -17.19 -13.12
C ILE A 8 15.38 -17.29 -14.41
N HIS A 9 14.41 -18.16 -14.43
CA HIS A 9 13.51 -18.39 -15.56
C HIS A 9 12.04 -18.23 -15.13
N PHE A 10 11.36 -17.25 -15.73
CA PHE A 10 9.94 -17.06 -15.47
C PHE A 10 9.13 -18.08 -16.29
N PRO A 11 8.14 -18.78 -15.71
CA PRO A 11 7.24 -19.68 -16.42
C PRO A 11 6.20 -18.95 -17.30
N PHE A 12 6.41 -17.67 -17.54
CA PHE A 12 5.56 -16.78 -18.34
C PHE A 12 6.41 -15.62 -18.91
N GLU A 13 5.90 -14.97 -19.92
CA GLU A 13 6.54 -13.76 -20.46
C GLU A 13 6.24 -12.53 -19.58
N LEU A 14 7.29 -11.76 -19.29
CA LEU A 14 7.14 -10.48 -18.65
C LEU A 14 6.44 -9.51 -19.63
N LYS A 15 5.52 -8.72 -19.09
CA LYS A 15 4.77 -7.75 -19.90
C LYS A 15 5.64 -6.58 -20.27
N LYS A 16 5.26 -5.88 -21.35
CA LYS A 16 5.99 -4.73 -21.90
C LYS A 16 6.31 -3.67 -20.85
N ASP A 17 5.33 -3.30 -20.02
CA ASP A 17 5.49 -2.32 -18.93
C ASP A 17 6.50 -2.78 -17.86
N GLN A 18 6.56 -4.07 -17.56
CA GLN A 18 7.53 -4.66 -16.62
C GLN A 18 8.96 -4.61 -17.20
N LEU A 19 9.12 -4.96 -18.46
CA LEU A 19 10.41 -4.86 -19.15
C LEU A 19 10.88 -3.41 -19.30
N GLU A 20 9.95 -2.47 -19.62
CA GLU A 20 10.26 -1.05 -19.65
C GLU A 20 10.69 -0.51 -18.29
N ALA A 21 10.07 -0.99 -17.19
CA ALA A 21 10.47 -0.62 -15.84
C ALA A 21 11.89 -1.09 -15.50
N ALA A 22 12.21 -2.34 -15.84
CA ALA A 22 13.56 -2.87 -15.63
C ALA A 22 14.60 -2.10 -16.47
N LYS A 23 14.31 -1.81 -17.75
CA LYS A 23 15.18 -1.00 -18.60
C LYS A 23 15.37 0.42 -18.07
N ALA A 24 14.30 1.09 -17.63
CA ALA A 24 14.39 2.43 -17.06
C ALA A 24 15.27 2.46 -15.80
N TRP A 25 15.16 1.43 -14.96
CA TRP A 25 15.98 1.31 -13.75
C TRP A 25 17.47 1.07 -14.10
N ILE A 26 17.77 0.18 -15.05
CA ILE A 26 19.13 -0.04 -15.55
C ILE A 26 19.72 1.27 -16.10
N ASN A 27 18.96 1.97 -16.94
CA ASN A 27 19.40 3.24 -17.55
C ASN A 27 19.62 4.36 -16.52
N ASN A 28 19.03 4.23 -15.33
CA ASN A 28 19.27 5.13 -14.20
C ASN A 28 20.42 4.65 -13.29
N GLY A 29 21.36 3.88 -13.81
CA GLY A 29 22.54 3.40 -13.06
C GLY A 29 22.21 2.36 -12.01
N CYS A 30 21.19 1.54 -12.20
CA CYS A 30 20.71 0.52 -11.24
C CYS A 30 20.27 1.12 -9.90
N ARG A 31 19.78 2.36 -9.90
CA ARG A 31 19.28 3.05 -8.69
C ARG A 31 17.92 3.70 -9.00
N GLY A 32 16.98 3.54 -8.11
CA GLY A 32 15.67 4.16 -8.25
C GLY A 32 14.52 3.30 -7.77
N SER A 33 13.30 3.82 -7.89
CA SER A 33 12.08 3.10 -7.50
C SER A 33 11.12 2.91 -8.67
N VAL A 34 10.40 1.79 -8.59
CA VAL A 34 9.32 1.43 -9.51
C VAL A 34 8.00 1.57 -8.75
N ILE A 35 7.13 2.46 -9.24
CA ILE A 35 5.82 2.70 -8.65
C ILE A 35 4.78 1.99 -9.51
N PHE A 36 4.36 0.80 -9.10
CA PHE A 36 3.44 -0.06 -9.83
C PHE A 36 2.26 -0.45 -8.95
N SER A 37 1.05 -0.35 -9.46
CA SER A 37 -0.18 -0.74 -8.76
C SER A 37 -0.10 -2.15 -8.20
N THR A 38 -0.81 -2.41 -7.12
CA THR A 38 -0.88 -3.76 -6.53
C THR A 38 -1.44 -4.76 -7.56
N GLY A 39 -0.82 -5.94 -7.63
CA GLY A 39 -1.26 -7.00 -8.55
C GLY A 39 -0.70 -6.89 -9.98
N THR A 40 0.18 -5.94 -10.27
CA THR A 40 0.78 -5.77 -11.61
C THR A 40 2.17 -6.41 -11.76
N GLY A 41 2.65 -7.17 -10.77
CA GLY A 41 3.89 -7.96 -10.85
C GLY A 41 5.15 -7.17 -10.48
N LYS A 42 5.12 -6.39 -9.39
CA LYS A 42 6.31 -5.68 -8.84
C LYS A 42 7.47 -6.62 -8.50
N THR A 43 7.15 -7.78 -7.93
CA THR A 43 8.16 -8.77 -7.52
C THR A 43 8.90 -9.33 -8.73
N GLU A 44 8.19 -9.59 -9.82
CA GLU A 44 8.77 -10.08 -11.06
C GLU A 44 9.67 -9.02 -11.70
N ILE A 45 9.29 -7.74 -11.64
CA ILE A 45 10.17 -6.62 -12.05
C ILE A 45 11.45 -6.61 -11.21
N ALA A 46 11.34 -6.83 -9.89
CA ALA A 46 12.50 -6.84 -9.01
C ALA A 46 13.47 -7.97 -9.35
N PHE A 47 12.97 -9.15 -9.63
CA PHE A 47 13.82 -10.29 -10.03
C PHE A 47 14.43 -10.07 -11.42
N GLU A 48 13.72 -9.46 -12.37
CA GLU A 48 14.30 -9.11 -13.67
C GLU A 48 15.38 -8.03 -13.53
N CYS A 49 15.16 -6.99 -12.71
CA CYS A 49 16.19 -6.00 -12.39
C CYS A 49 17.44 -6.66 -11.78
N ALA A 50 17.24 -7.57 -10.84
CA ALA A 50 18.34 -8.29 -10.20
C ALA A 50 19.13 -9.16 -11.19
N LYS A 51 18.42 -9.89 -12.05
CA LYS A 51 19.01 -10.67 -13.14
C LYS A 51 19.85 -9.82 -14.09
N LEU A 52 19.31 -8.68 -14.51
CA LEU A 52 20.01 -7.78 -15.42
C LEU A 52 21.22 -7.12 -14.73
N ALA A 53 21.10 -6.68 -13.48
CA ALA A 53 22.20 -6.11 -12.72
C ALA A 53 23.33 -7.12 -12.49
N ALA A 54 23.00 -8.35 -12.16
CA ALA A 54 23.97 -9.43 -12.00
C ALA A 54 24.75 -9.68 -13.30
N LYS A 55 24.03 -9.76 -14.44
CA LYS A 55 24.66 -9.92 -15.76
C LYS A 55 25.57 -8.76 -16.14
N LEU A 56 25.11 -7.53 -15.90
CA LEU A 56 25.89 -6.33 -16.21
C LEU A 56 27.12 -6.16 -15.31
N SER A 57 27.08 -6.70 -14.09
CA SER A 57 28.20 -6.60 -13.16
C SER A 57 29.44 -7.39 -13.61
N GLY A 58 29.27 -8.39 -14.44
CA GLY A 58 30.34 -9.31 -14.88
C GLY A 58 30.98 -10.12 -13.75
N ARG A 59 30.38 -10.16 -12.56
CA ARG A 59 30.92 -10.84 -11.37
C ARG A 59 30.49 -12.30 -11.33
N ASP A 60 31.34 -13.17 -10.84
CA ASP A 60 30.99 -14.58 -10.56
C ASP A 60 30.06 -14.73 -9.36
N HIS A 61 30.08 -13.75 -8.44
CA HIS A 61 29.20 -13.70 -7.28
C HIS A 61 28.50 -12.35 -7.22
N PHE A 62 27.17 -12.38 -7.11
CA PHE A 62 26.34 -11.18 -7.02
C PHE A 62 25.31 -11.33 -5.91
N THR A 63 25.59 -10.75 -4.75
CA THR A 63 24.77 -10.87 -3.55
C THR A 63 23.59 -9.90 -3.55
N ILE A 64 22.42 -10.41 -3.23
CA ILE A 64 21.17 -9.66 -3.20
C ILE A 64 20.56 -9.74 -1.81
N LEU A 65 20.20 -8.58 -1.26
CA LEU A 65 19.38 -8.47 -0.07
C LEU A 65 17.97 -7.97 -0.45
N PHE A 66 16.97 -8.83 -0.29
CA PHE A 66 15.57 -8.48 -0.53
C PHE A 66 14.86 -8.18 0.80
N LEU A 67 14.58 -6.90 1.06
CA LEU A 67 13.93 -6.44 2.28
C LEU A 67 12.42 -6.36 2.10
N VAL A 68 11.70 -7.03 2.99
CA VAL A 68 10.24 -7.08 3.00
C VAL A 68 9.68 -6.57 4.33
N PRO A 69 8.47 -5.97 4.34
CA PRO A 69 7.89 -5.43 5.56
C PRO A 69 7.33 -6.47 6.53
N ARG A 70 7.10 -7.71 6.08
CA ARG A 70 6.47 -8.77 6.91
C ARG A 70 7.02 -10.15 6.60
N ILE A 71 7.09 -10.99 7.62
CA ILE A 71 7.61 -12.36 7.55
C ILE A 71 6.90 -13.22 6.49
N VAL A 72 5.58 -13.08 6.34
CA VAL A 72 4.81 -13.84 5.35
C VAL A 72 5.30 -13.62 3.91
N LEU A 73 5.85 -12.43 3.62
CA LEU A 73 6.42 -12.12 2.30
C LEU A 73 7.76 -12.83 2.06
N ILE A 74 8.48 -13.19 3.11
CA ILE A 74 9.71 -13.99 2.97
C ILE A 74 9.38 -15.33 2.32
N GLU A 75 8.46 -16.08 2.91
CA GLU A 75 8.07 -17.41 2.42
C GLU A 75 7.48 -17.35 1.00
N GLN A 76 6.71 -16.31 0.70
CA GLN A 76 6.16 -16.11 -0.65
C GLN A 76 7.26 -15.87 -1.69
N ASN A 77 8.26 -15.05 -1.37
CA ASN A 77 9.36 -14.76 -2.30
C ASN A 77 10.30 -15.96 -2.43
N VAL A 78 10.55 -16.71 -1.36
CA VAL A 78 11.28 -18.00 -1.42
C VAL A 78 10.57 -18.98 -2.36
N THR A 79 9.25 -19.15 -2.18
CA THR A 79 8.44 -20.02 -3.05
C THR A 79 8.49 -19.59 -4.52
N ARG A 80 8.48 -18.29 -4.79
CA ARG A 80 8.63 -17.76 -6.16
C ARG A 80 10.01 -18.06 -6.74
N LEU A 81 11.07 -17.79 -5.99
CA LEU A 81 12.45 -18.07 -6.44
C LEU A 81 12.64 -19.54 -6.80
N ARG A 82 12.16 -20.46 -5.95
CA ARG A 82 12.15 -21.91 -6.24
C ARG A 82 11.39 -22.23 -7.51
N ARG A 83 10.20 -21.67 -7.66
CA ARG A 83 9.37 -21.86 -8.86
C ARG A 83 10.05 -21.32 -10.13
N TYR A 84 10.91 -20.33 -9.98
CA TYR A 84 11.66 -19.72 -11.09
C TYR A 84 13.05 -20.35 -11.28
N GLY A 85 13.30 -21.51 -10.68
CA GLY A 85 14.48 -22.33 -10.91
C GLY A 85 15.69 -22.03 -10.03
N ILE A 86 15.54 -21.23 -8.98
CA ILE A 86 16.64 -20.97 -8.03
C ILE A 86 16.67 -22.08 -6.96
N SER A 87 17.84 -22.73 -6.82
CA SER A 87 18.08 -23.76 -5.79
C SER A 87 18.11 -23.14 -4.38
N ASP A 88 17.69 -23.94 -3.39
CA ASP A 88 17.76 -23.55 -1.97
C ASP A 88 19.19 -23.28 -1.49
N ASP A 89 20.21 -23.81 -2.16
CA ASP A 89 21.60 -23.52 -1.84
C ASP A 89 21.96 -22.03 -2.01
N HIS A 90 21.23 -21.31 -2.86
CA HIS A 90 21.40 -19.89 -3.13
C HIS A 90 20.40 -19.00 -2.39
N ILE A 91 19.37 -19.54 -1.70
CA ILE A 91 18.33 -18.78 -1.03
C ILE A 91 18.58 -18.76 0.47
N GLY A 92 18.93 -17.59 1.00
CA GLY A 92 19.08 -17.31 2.42
C GLY A 92 17.81 -16.69 3.01
N ILE A 93 17.53 -17.00 4.27
CA ILE A 93 16.41 -16.47 5.05
C ILE A 93 16.96 -15.87 6.34
N TYR A 94 16.70 -14.57 6.55
CA TYR A 94 17.24 -13.87 7.72
C TYR A 94 16.15 -13.11 8.50
N TYR A 95 15.60 -13.74 9.52
CA TYR A 95 14.70 -13.12 10.51
C TYR A 95 14.60 -13.99 11.78
N GLY A 96 14.24 -13.40 12.93
CA GLY A 96 14.05 -14.12 14.17
C GLY A 96 15.28 -14.99 14.51
N GLU A 97 15.09 -16.29 14.66
CA GLU A 97 16.14 -17.28 14.93
C GLU A 97 16.83 -17.77 13.64
N ARG A 98 16.18 -17.66 12.48
CA ARG A 98 16.78 -18.04 11.19
C ARG A 98 17.74 -16.94 10.74
N LYS A 99 19.04 -17.30 10.60
CA LYS A 99 20.15 -16.37 10.30
C LYS A 99 20.97 -16.81 9.09
N GLU A 100 20.33 -17.41 8.10
CA GLU A 100 20.97 -17.90 6.89
C GLU A 100 21.21 -16.76 5.90
N VAL A 101 22.47 -16.47 5.61
CA VAL A 101 22.89 -15.51 4.58
C VAL A 101 23.46 -16.30 3.40
N LYS A 102 22.87 -16.12 2.23
CA LYS A 102 23.30 -16.73 0.97
C LYS A 102 23.31 -15.71 -0.14
N GLU A 103 23.53 -16.12 -1.38
CA GLU A 103 23.62 -15.23 -2.52
C GLU A 103 22.35 -14.36 -2.68
N ILE A 104 21.17 -14.93 -2.48
CA ILE A 104 19.89 -14.21 -2.47
C ILE A 104 19.31 -14.32 -1.06
N THR A 105 19.49 -13.32 -0.25
CA THR A 105 18.97 -13.30 1.13
C THR A 105 17.71 -12.47 1.22
N ILE A 106 16.63 -13.08 1.75
CA ILE A 106 15.37 -12.39 2.01
C ILE A 106 15.26 -12.13 3.51
N SER A 107 15.00 -10.89 3.89
CA SER A 107 14.96 -10.45 5.28
C SER A 107 13.83 -9.44 5.53
N THR A 108 13.43 -9.28 6.79
CA THR A 108 12.56 -8.16 7.15
C THR A 108 13.38 -6.89 7.34
N TYR A 109 12.76 -5.72 7.15
CA TYR A 109 13.38 -4.43 7.48
C TYR A 109 13.91 -4.40 8.92
N GLN A 110 13.11 -4.88 9.87
CA GLN A 110 13.52 -4.93 11.29
C GLN A 110 14.77 -5.77 11.53
N SER A 111 14.90 -6.91 10.85
CA SER A 111 16.08 -7.76 10.98
C SER A 111 17.33 -7.14 10.37
N ALA A 112 17.18 -6.40 9.27
CA ALA A 112 18.28 -5.69 8.61
C ALA A 112 18.79 -4.50 9.45
N ILE A 113 17.91 -3.79 10.15
CA ILE A 113 18.30 -2.72 11.11
C ILE A 113 19.13 -3.29 12.25
N ASN A 114 18.77 -4.47 12.73
CA ASN A 114 19.50 -5.13 13.81
C ASN A 114 20.84 -5.72 13.36
N ASN A 115 21.10 -5.78 12.04
CA ASN A 115 22.36 -6.25 11.47
C ASN A 115 22.67 -5.56 10.13
N TYR A 116 23.26 -4.38 10.21
CA TYR A 116 23.62 -3.58 9.03
C TYR A 116 24.63 -4.23 8.09
N ASN A 117 25.38 -5.25 8.56
CA ASN A 117 26.31 -5.98 7.69
C ASN A 117 25.60 -6.70 6.54
N LEU A 118 24.31 -7.05 6.70
CA LEU A 118 23.50 -7.57 5.60
C LEU A 118 23.39 -6.56 4.46
N ILE A 119 23.18 -5.28 4.79
CA ILE A 119 23.04 -4.21 3.80
C ILE A 119 24.39 -3.89 3.18
N ARG A 120 25.45 -3.79 4.00
CA ARG A 120 26.83 -3.49 3.54
C ARG A 120 27.36 -4.60 2.62
N GLY A 121 27.12 -5.86 2.96
CA GLY A 121 27.60 -7.01 2.19
C GLY A 121 26.86 -7.30 0.89
N ALA A 122 25.72 -6.67 0.64
CA ALA A 122 24.93 -6.91 -0.58
C ALA A 122 25.41 -6.02 -1.74
N ASN A 123 25.53 -6.61 -2.94
CA ASN A 123 25.77 -5.86 -4.16
C ASN A 123 24.50 -5.12 -4.63
N MET A 124 23.34 -5.71 -4.33
CA MET A 124 22.03 -5.12 -4.62
C MET A 124 21.11 -5.19 -3.41
N VAL A 125 20.40 -4.10 -3.13
CA VAL A 125 19.34 -4.05 -2.11
C VAL A 125 18.00 -3.77 -2.79
N ILE A 126 17.03 -4.64 -2.56
CA ILE A 126 15.64 -4.49 -3.01
C ILE A 126 14.79 -4.14 -1.79
N LEU A 127 14.04 -3.06 -1.88
CA LEU A 127 13.20 -2.48 -0.82
C LEU A 127 11.73 -2.63 -1.22
N ASP A 128 11.07 -3.72 -0.78
CA ASP A 128 9.64 -3.93 -1.07
C ASP A 128 8.77 -3.05 -0.16
N GLU A 129 7.74 -2.42 -0.76
CA GLU A 129 6.89 -1.41 -0.12
C GLU A 129 7.73 -0.31 0.56
N VAL A 130 8.66 0.26 -0.21
CA VAL A 130 9.67 1.22 0.28
C VAL A 130 9.07 2.44 1.00
N HIS A 131 7.83 2.82 0.71
CA HIS A 131 7.12 3.90 1.41
C HIS A 131 7.02 3.67 2.92
N LEU A 132 7.02 2.40 3.38
CA LEU A 132 6.97 2.06 4.81
C LEU A 132 8.23 2.44 5.56
N VAL A 133 9.35 2.61 4.88
CA VAL A 133 10.61 3.06 5.51
C VAL A 133 10.41 4.44 6.14
N SER A 134 9.75 5.37 5.44
CA SER A 134 9.45 6.71 5.98
C SER A 134 8.15 6.78 6.81
N GLU A 135 7.30 5.77 6.77
CA GLU A 135 6.07 5.70 7.58
C GLU A 135 6.31 5.03 8.94
N SER A 136 7.38 4.26 9.07
CA SER A 136 7.79 3.57 10.29
C SER A 136 8.73 4.45 11.11
N ALA A 137 9.03 4.05 12.34
CA ALA A 137 9.88 4.83 13.25
C ALA A 137 11.24 5.21 12.59
N ALA A 138 11.85 6.32 13.07
CA ALA A 138 13.12 6.87 12.58
C ALA A 138 14.27 5.84 12.43
N ALA A 139 14.16 4.68 13.08
CA ALA A 139 15.10 3.58 12.92
C ALA A 139 15.20 3.05 11.48
N PHE A 140 14.14 3.17 10.65
CA PHE A 140 14.19 2.72 9.26
C PHE A 140 14.95 3.70 8.34
N ASP A 141 15.01 4.98 8.68
CA ASP A 141 15.79 5.98 7.91
C ASP A 141 17.27 5.63 7.87
N SER A 142 17.81 4.99 8.93
CA SER A 142 19.20 4.50 8.98
C SER A 142 19.55 3.47 7.90
N ILE A 143 18.57 2.79 7.31
CA ILE A 143 18.78 1.91 6.15
C ILE A 143 19.30 2.72 4.97
N PHE A 144 18.72 3.90 4.72
CA PHE A 144 19.15 4.77 3.63
C PHE A 144 20.54 5.35 3.89
N ASP A 145 20.87 5.70 5.12
CA ASP A 145 22.22 6.19 5.48
C ASP A 145 23.29 5.18 5.06
N ILE A 146 23.07 3.88 5.37
CA ILE A 146 24.01 2.82 5.02
C ILE A 146 24.01 2.50 3.52
N ILE A 147 22.87 2.57 2.86
CA ILE A 147 22.76 2.33 1.43
C ILE A 147 23.55 3.38 0.63
N VAL A 148 23.57 4.64 1.08
CA VAL A 148 24.28 5.72 0.39
C VAL A 148 25.79 5.74 0.63
N GLU A 149 26.30 5.01 1.64
CA GLU A 149 27.74 4.84 1.88
C GLU A 149 28.45 4.23 0.65
N ASP A 150 27.76 3.39 -0.13
CA ASP A 150 28.32 2.73 -1.31
C ASP A 150 27.61 3.20 -2.59
N SER A 151 28.29 4.06 -3.36
CA SER A 151 27.78 4.61 -4.62
C SER A 151 27.62 3.56 -5.74
N HIS A 152 28.30 2.42 -5.65
CA HIS A 152 28.25 1.32 -6.62
C HIS A 152 27.16 0.30 -6.33
N LYS A 153 26.51 0.39 -5.17
CA LYS A 153 25.43 -0.51 -4.77
C LYS A 153 24.19 -0.30 -5.63
N ALA A 154 23.68 -1.37 -6.23
CA ALA A 154 22.42 -1.34 -6.92
C ALA A 154 21.26 -1.26 -5.92
N ILE A 155 20.29 -0.38 -6.16
CA ILE A 155 19.19 -0.14 -5.23
C ILE A 155 17.88 -0.05 -5.99
N LEU A 156 16.91 -0.89 -5.62
CA LEU A 156 15.57 -0.90 -6.20
C LEU A 156 14.51 -0.73 -5.11
N GLY A 157 13.77 0.37 -5.16
CA GLY A 157 12.56 0.56 -4.36
C GLY A 157 11.31 0.09 -5.12
N LEU A 158 10.44 -0.64 -4.46
CA LEU A 158 9.13 -1.05 -4.99
C LEU A 158 8.02 -0.46 -4.12
N THR A 159 7.01 0.10 -4.75
CA THR A 159 5.80 0.56 -4.04
C THR A 159 4.60 0.61 -4.98
N ALA A 160 3.40 0.55 -4.41
CA ALA A 160 2.17 0.75 -5.18
C ALA A 160 1.86 2.23 -5.42
N THR A 161 2.27 3.09 -4.51
CA THR A 161 2.03 4.54 -4.58
C THR A 161 2.97 5.28 -3.64
N ILE A 162 3.31 6.53 -3.99
CA ILE A 162 4.03 7.48 -3.14
C ILE A 162 3.50 8.88 -3.42
N ASN A 163 3.29 9.67 -2.37
CA ASN A 163 2.93 11.07 -2.53
C ASN A 163 4.20 11.93 -2.59
N GLU A 164 4.65 12.25 -3.77
CA GLU A 164 5.88 13.03 -4.01
C GLU A 164 5.86 14.44 -3.39
N LYS A 165 4.68 14.94 -3.03
CA LYS A 165 4.53 16.26 -2.38
C LYS A 165 4.57 16.16 -0.85
N ASP A 166 4.56 14.97 -0.28
CA ASP A 166 4.60 14.77 1.17
C ASP A 166 6.06 14.77 1.64
N PRO A 167 6.46 15.73 2.50
CA PRO A 167 7.84 15.84 2.97
C PRO A 167 8.41 14.57 3.62
N LYS A 168 7.55 13.72 4.18
CA LYS A 168 7.99 12.46 4.80
C LYS A 168 8.66 11.48 3.83
N TYR A 169 8.39 11.60 2.52
CA TYR A 169 8.99 10.74 1.50
C TYR A 169 10.22 11.36 0.83
N GLN A 170 10.69 12.52 1.28
CA GLN A 170 11.81 13.23 0.64
C GLN A 170 13.08 12.38 0.58
N THR A 171 13.41 11.65 1.65
CA THR A 171 14.57 10.74 1.68
C THR A 171 14.44 9.66 0.62
N ILE A 172 13.26 9.01 0.52
CA ILE A 172 13.01 7.99 -0.51
C ILE A 172 13.19 8.58 -1.92
N LEU A 173 12.60 9.75 -2.16
CA LEU A 173 12.65 10.41 -3.48
C LEU A 173 14.06 10.84 -3.86
N THR A 174 14.93 11.11 -2.88
CA THR A 174 16.34 11.45 -3.09
C THR A 174 17.20 10.22 -3.35
N VAL A 175 17.05 9.18 -2.52
CA VAL A 175 17.91 7.98 -2.57
C VAL A 175 17.50 7.03 -3.69
N VAL A 176 16.19 6.84 -3.85
CA VAL A 176 15.60 5.95 -4.87
C VAL A 176 14.50 6.68 -5.67
N PRO A 177 14.88 7.65 -6.52
CA PRO A 177 13.92 8.43 -7.29
C PRO A 177 13.06 7.52 -8.18
N PRO A 178 11.78 7.89 -8.44
CA PRO A 178 10.90 7.13 -9.30
C PRO A 178 11.42 7.09 -10.76
N VAL A 179 11.74 5.92 -11.27
CA VAL A 179 12.21 5.72 -12.66
C VAL A 179 11.09 5.30 -13.61
N LYS A 180 10.06 4.63 -13.09
CA LYS A 180 8.88 4.24 -13.85
C LYS A 180 7.65 4.21 -12.97
N LYS A 181 6.52 4.69 -13.51
CA LYS A 181 5.21 4.64 -12.86
C LYS A 181 4.24 3.89 -13.76
N TYR A 182 3.44 3.02 -13.14
CA TYR A 182 2.36 2.28 -13.77
C TYR A 182 1.20 2.18 -12.78
N MET A 183 0.25 3.08 -12.93
CA MET A 183 -0.82 3.30 -11.98
C MET A 183 -2.05 2.43 -12.29
N ILE A 184 -3.07 2.48 -11.43
CA ILE A 184 -4.32 1.72 -11.63
C ILE A 184 -4.92 2.02 -13.00
N LYS A 185 -4.91 3.29 -13.42
CA LYS A 185 -5.46 3.72 -14.71
C LYS A 185 -4.75 3.04 -15.89
N ASP A 186 -3.41 3.03 -15.87
CA ASP A 186 -2.61 2.38 -16.93
C ASP A 186 -2.97 0.89 -17.01
N ALA A 187 -3.01 0.24 -15.85
CA ALA A 187 -3.32 -1.18 -15.74
C ALA A 187 -4.78 -1.52 -16.16
N VAL A 188 -5.71 -0.59 -15.95
CA VAL A 188 -7.10 -0.71 -16.45
C VAL A 188 -7.13 -0.53 -17.96
N THR A 189 -6.43 0.48 -18.49
CA THR A 189 -6.35 0.73 -19.93
C THR A 189 -5.75 -0.46 -20.66
N ASP A 190 -4.72 -1.09 -20.10
CA ASP A 190 -4.06 -2.28 -20.65
C ASP A 190 -4.85 -3.59 -20.37
N GLY A 191 -6.05 -3.49 -19.77
CA GLY A 191 -6.89 -4.64 -19.46
C GLY A 191 -6.32 -5.61 -18.41
N ARG A 192 -5.38 -5.17 -17.59
CA ARG A 192 -4.75 -5.97 -16.51
C ARG A 192 -5.52 -5.90 -15.19
N LEU A 193 -6.21 -4.80 -14.96
CA LEU A 193 -7.07 -4.59 -13.80
C LEU A 193 -8.49 -4.28 -14.26
N ALA A 194 -9.48 -4.66 -13.44
CA ALA A 194 -10.86 -4.29 -13.64
C ALA A 194 -11.04 -2.77 -13.38
N LYS A 195 -11.94 -2.14 -14.11
CA LYS A 195 -12.25 -0.71 -13.91
C LYS A 195 -12.95 -0.50 -12.56
N PRO A 196 -12.36 0.25 -11.61
CA PRO A 196 -13.01 0.54 -10.34
C PRO A 196 -14.16 1.53 -10.51
N ILE A 197 -15.30 1.20 -9.94
CA ILE A 197 -16.48 2.08 -9.86
C ILE A 197 -16.72 2.42 -8.41
N VAL A 198 -16.48 3.69 -8.04
CA VAL A 198 -16.73 4.19 -6.68
C VAL A 198 -18.19 4.61 -6.53
N ARG A 199 -18.84 4.07 -5.53
CA ARG A 199 -20.21 4.44 -5.11
C ARG A 199 -20.16 5.03 -3.71
N ALA A 200 -20.36 6.34 -3.60
CA ALA A 200 -20.50 7.01 -2.31
C ALA A 200 -21.91 6.73 -1.74
N VAL A 201 -21.96 6.25 -0.51
CA VAL A 201 -23.21 5.91 0.19
C VAL A 201 -23.25 6.71 1.48
N GLU A 202 -24.04 7.78 1.47
CA GLU A 202 -24.20 8.67 2.61
C GLU A 202 -25.15 8.06 3.64
N VAL A 203 -24.78 8.20 4.92
CA VAL A 203 -25.61 7.82 6.06
C VAL A 203 -25.48 8.91 7.13
N SER A 204 -26.42 8.92 8.09
CA SER A 204 -26.45 9.88 9.19
C SER A 204 -26.18 9.22 10.54
N PHE A 205 -25.70 9.98 11.50
CA PHE A 205 -25.67 9.57 12.88
C PHE A 205 -27.09 9.48 13.47
N THR A 206 -27.28 8.68 14.49
CA THR A 206 -28.38 8.86 15.44
C THR A 206 -28.12 10.13 16.26
N SER A 207 -29.15 10.65 16.94
CA SER A 207 -29.00 11.85 17.77
C SER A 207 -27.94 11.68 18.88
N GLU A 208 -27.86 10.48 19.46
CA GLU A 208 -26.87 10.16 20.49
C GLU A 208 -25.45 10.06 19.93
N GLU A 209 -25.30 9.43 18.77
CA GLU A 209 -24.02 9.35 18.07
C GLU A 209 -23.52 10.72 17.65
N GLN A 210 -24.41 11.59 17.14
CA GLN A 210 -24.08 12.96 16.76
C GLN A 210 -23.56 13.73 17.98
N LYS A 211 -24.28 13.69 19.10
CA LYS A 211 -23.86 14.33 20.35
C LYS A 211 -22.48 13.85 20.80
N SER A 212 -22.26 12.53 20.84
CA SER A 212 -20.97 11.94 21.22
C SER A 212 -19.83 12.34 20.29
N TYR A 213 -20.09 12.43 18.97
CA TYR A 213 -19.12 12.87 17.97
C TYR A 213 -18.74 14.34 18.17
N ASP A 214 -19.72 15.21 18.43
CA ASP A 214 -19.52 16.64 18.61
C ASP A 214 -18.76 16.92 19.91
N GLU A 215 -19.11 16.25 21.01
CA GLU A 215 -18.39 16.33 22.28
C GLU A 215 -16.92 15.93 22.13
N ALA A 216 -16.65 14.78 21.49
CA ALA A 216 -15.28 14.33 21.26
C ALA A 216 -14.51 15.29 20.35
N SER A 217 -15.16 15.83 19.32
CA SER A 217 -14.55 16.77 18.38
C SER A 217 -14.25 18.12 19.03
N ALA A 218 -15.14 18.63 19.88
CA ALA A 218 -14.93 19.84 20.67
C ALA A 218 -13.75 19.68 21.65
N ALA A 219 -13.69 18.56 22.37
CA ALA A 219 -12.60 18.24 23.28
C ALA A 219 -11.24 18.18 22.57
N ILE A 220 -11.17 17.50 21.41
CA ILE A 220 -9.95 17.44 20.58
C ILE A 220 -9.52 18.85 20.18
N LYS A 221 -10.45 19.68 19.72
CA LYS A 221 -10.15 21.05 19.29
C LYS A 221 -9.66 21.94 20.44
N ASP A 222 -10.29 21.83 21.61
CA ASP A 222 -9.90 22.58 22.81
C ASP A 222 -8.50 22.19 23.30
N ILE A 223 -8.24 20.89 23.45
CA ILE A 223 -6.93 20.39 23.90
C ILE A 223 -5.84 20.75 22.87
N SER A 224 -6.13 20.63 21.57
CA SER A 224 -5.17 21.03 20.51
C SER A 224 -4.78 22.49 20.63
N ARG A 225 -5.75 23.38 20.91
CA ARG A 225 -5.52 24.83 21.11
C ARG A 225 -4.66 25.09 22.33
N LYS A 226 -4.99 24.46 23.47
CA LYS A 226 -4.26 24.64 24.74
C LYS A 226 -2.82 24.16 24.64
N LEU A 227 -2.57 23.05 23.92
CA LEU A 227 -1.23 22.47 23.74
C LEU A 227 -0.47 23.04 22.54
N GLN A 228 -1.13 23.81 21.67
CA GLN A 228 -0.58 24.31 20.41
C GLN A 228 -0.06 23.13 19.52
N ALA A 229 -0.77 22.00 19.54
CA ALA A 229 -0.41 20.78 18.81
C ALA A 229 -1.67 20.19 18.16
N TYR A 230 -1.60 19.98 16.84
CA TYR A 230 -2.76 19.61 16.01
C TYR A 230 -2.58 18.27 15.31
N ASP A 231 -1.43 17.63 15.52
CA ASP A 231 -1.07 16.37 14.89
C ASP A 231 -0.55 15.33 15.91
N PRO A 232 -0.65 14.02 15.60
CA PRO A 232 -0.24 12.97 16.51
C PRO A 232 1.25 13.02 16.88
N VAL A 233 2.13 13.48 15.97
CA VAL A 233 3.58 13.50 16.22
C VAL A 233 3.92 14.49 17.31
N ARG A 234 3.39 15.72 17.22
CA ARG A 234 3.56 16.75 18.25
C ARG A 234 2.93 16.33 19.57
N MET A 235 1.73 15.73 19.54
CA MET A 235 1.07 15.21 20.74
C MET A 235 1.88 14.11 21.42
N THR A 236 2.47 13.21 20.65
CA THR A 236 3.36 12.15 21.19
C THR A 236 4.60 12.75 21.86
N LYS A 237 5.22 13.78 21.24
CA LYS A 237 6.36 14.47 21.87
C LYS A 237 5.97 15.14 23.20
N ILE A 238 4.77 15.72 23.30
CA ILE A 238 4.27 16.28 24.55
C ILE A 238 4.03 15.19 25.58
N LEU A 239 3.42 14.08 25.17
CA LEU A 239 3.16 12.93 26.03
C LEU A 239 4.45 12.37 26.64
N MET A 240 5.51 12.25 25.84
CA MET A 240 6.82 11.73 26.29
C MET A 240 7.54 12.65 27.28
N ARG A 241 7.27 13.95 27.27
CA ARG A 241 7.88 14.93 28.17
C ARG A 241 7.34 14.87 29.61
N GLY A 242 6.21 14.20 29.83
CA GLY A 242 5.59 14.10 31.14
C GLY A 242 4.88 15.39 31.62
N GLY A 243 4.45 15.38 32.88
CA GLY A 243 3.79 16.53 33.54
C GLY A 243 2.32 16.72 33.15
N SER A 244 1.73 17.86 33.55
CA SER A 244 0.32 18.19 33.32
C SER A 244 -0.07 18.26 31.84
N ARG A 245 0.85 18.71 30.98
CA ARG A 245 0.64 18.75 29.53
C ARG A 245 0.54 17.33 28.93
N ALA A 246 1.27 16.35 29.48
CA ALA A 246 1.19 14.95 29.05
C ALA A 246 -0.17 14.35 29.36
N SER A 247 -0.77 14.69 30.51
CA SER A 247 -2.14 14.26 30.85
C SER A 247 -3.15 14.79 29.82
N MET A 248 -3.04 16.04 29.41
CA MET A 248 -3.88 16.60 28.35
C MET A 248 -3.66 15.90 26.99
N ALA A 249 -2.41 15.61 26.64
CA ALA A 249 -2.11 14.86 25.41
C ALA A 249 -2.70 13.44 25.45
N LYS A 250 -2.67 12.76 26.60
CA LYS A 250 -3.35 11.46 26.83
C LYS A 250 -4.84 11.56 26.60
N MET A 251 -5.50 12.59 27.13
CA MET A 251 -6.93 12.85 26.91
C MET A 251 -7.23 13.11 25.44
N TRP A 252 -6.37 13.86 24.74
CA TRP A 252 -6.50 14.08 23.30
C TRP A 252 -6.53 12.76 22.52
N PHE A 253 -5.59 11.84 22.78
CA PHE A 253 -5.57 10.52 22.16
C PHE A 253 -6.81 9.69 22.49
N ALA A 254 -7.32 9.78 23.73
CA ALA A 254 -8.57 9.11 24.14
C ALA A 254 -9.78 9.63 23.33
N HIS A 255 -9.93 10.93 23.15
CA HIS A 255 -11.02 11.51 22.35
C HIS A 255 -10.87 11.20 20.85
N VAL A 256 -9.64 11.18 20.32
CA VAL A 256 -9.39 10.75 18.93
C VAL A 256 -9.79 9.30 18.73
N ARG A 257 -9.46 8.43 19.69
CA ARG A 257 -9.86 7.01 19.68
C ARG A 257 -11.38 6.88 19.75
N LYS A 258 -12.03 7.51 20.71
CA LYS A 258 -13.49 7.50 20.85
C LYS A 258 -14.20 7.92 19.57
N ARG A 259 -13.73 9.01 18.93
CA ARG A 259 -14.29 9.50 17.68
C ARG A 259 -14.09 8.50 16.52
N LYS A 260 -12.93 7.85 16.46
CA LYS A 260 -12.62 6.80 15.46
C LYS A 260 -13.53 5.57 15.63
N GLU A 261 -13.68 5.11 16.86
CA GLU A 261 -14.55 3.98 17.21
C GLU A 261 -15.99 4.26 16.82
N LEU A 262 -16.52 5.44 17.20
CA LEU A 262 -17.86 5.88 16.85
C LEU A 262 -18.09 5.87 15.32
N LEU A 263 -17.18 6.50 14.56
CA LEU A 263 -17.28 6.52 13.09
C LEU A 263 -17.19 5.14 12.46
N SER A 264 -16.43 4.23 13.06
CA SER A 264 -16.28 2.87 12.54
C SER A 264 -17.49 1.98 12.82
N ALA A 265 -18.21 2.21 13.93
CA ALA A 265 -19.32 1.40 14.41
C ALA A 265 -20.68 2.11 14.36
N THR A 266 -20.80 3.22 13.59
CA THR A 266 -22.06 3.95 13.40
C THR A 266 -23.15 2.99 12.96
N LYS A 267 -24.27 2.95 13.69
CA LYS A 267 -25.38 2.01 13.47
C LYS A 267 -25.86 2.01 12.02
N GLN A 268 -26.05 3.18 11.45
CA GLN A 268 -26.53 3.32 10.06
C GLN A 268 -25.51 2.81 9.04
N LYS A 269 -24.21 2.94 9.29
CA LYS A 269 -23.19 2.34 8.42
C LYS A 269 -23.24 0.82 8.43
N LEU A 270 -23.36 0.21 9.62
CA LEU A 270 -23.40 -1.25 9.75
C LEU A 270 -24.67 -1.82 9.08
N LEU A 271 -25.82 -1.19 9.30
CA LEU A 271 -27.07 -1.59 8.64
C LEU A 271 -26.99 -1.43 7.13
N LYS A 272 -26.43 -0.32 6.64
CA LYS A 272 -26.27 -0.08 5.20
C LYS A 272 -25.26 -1.03 4.57
N ALA A 273 -24.19 -1.37 5.26
CA ALA A 273 -23.24 -2.38 4.81
C ALA A 273 -23.92 -3.75 4.69
N ALA A 274 -24.72 -4.15 5.68
CA ALA A 274 -25.48 -5.38 5.63
C ALA A 274 -26.49 -5.42 4.46
N GLU A 275 -27.18 -4.31 4.19
CA GLU A 275 -28.06 -4.16 3.03
C GLU A 275 -27.30 -4.33 1.71
N LEU A 276 -26.13 -3.69 1.57
CA LEU A 276 -25.29 -3.82 0.38
C LEU A 276 -24.79 -5.26 0.20
N ILE A 277 -24.39 -5.93 1.28
CA ILE A 277 -23.97 -7.33 1.24
C ILE A 277 -25.12 -8.22 0.76
N LYS A 278 -26.34 -8.00 1.26
CA LYS A 278 -27.53 -8.75 0.85
C LYS A 278 -27.85 -8.57 -0.64
N ARG A 279 -27.61 -7.38 -1.22
CA ARG A 279 -27.81 -7.12 -2.67
C ARG A 279 -26.86 -7.91 -3.56
N HIS A 280 -25.71 -8.30 -3.02
CA HIS A 280 -24.66 -9.02 -3.73
C HIS A 280 -24.46 -10.44 -3.21
N THR A 281 -25.55 -11.11 -2.86
CA THR A 281 -25.52 -12.49 -2.35
C THR A 281 -24.81 -13.41 -3.34
N GLY A 282 -23.92 -14.27 -2.85
CA GLY A 282 -23.15 -15.20 -3.68
C GLY A 282 -21.91 -14.61 -4.32
N GLU A 283 -21.63 -13.31 -4.13
CA GLU A 283 -20.39 -12.69 -4.60
C GLU A 283 -19.37 -12.54 -3.47
N ARG A 284 -18.09 -12.76 -3.76
CA ARG A 284 -17.01 -12.46 -2.79
C ARG A 284 -16.95 -10.97 -2.53
N ILE A 285 -17.26 -10.59 -1.29
CA ILE A 285 -17.27 -9.21 -0.82
C ILE A 285 -16.20 -9.03 0.24
N MET A 286 -15.40 -7.99 0.12
CA MET A 286 -14.45 -7.60 1.16
C MET A 286 -14.91 -6.32 1.84
N ILE A 287 -15.06 -6.38 3.16
CA ILE A 287 -15.43 -5.25 3.98
C ILE A 287 -14.18 -4.74 4.71
N PHE A 288 -13.94 -3.43 4.62
CA PHE A 288 -12.83 -2.77 5.31
C PHE A 288 -13.32 -1.88 6.44
N SER A 289 -12.77 -2.10 7.63
CA SER A 289 -12.99 -1.26 8.80
C SER A 289 -11.68 -0.96 9.53
N GLU A 290 -11.78 -0.11 10.57
CA GLU A 290 -10.64 0.35 11.39
C GLU A 290 -10.64 -0.24 12.80
N THR A 291 -11.72 -0.91 13.22
CA THR A 291 -11.88 -1.47 14.57
C THR A 291 -12.41 -2.90 14.53
N ILE A 292 -11.94 -3.74 15.45
CA ILE A 292 -12.43 -5.12 15.58
C ILE A 292 -13.90 -5.10 16.01
N ASP A 293 -14.25 -4.20 16.93
CA ASP A 293 -15.62 -4.05 17.41
C ASP A 293 -16.64 -3.85 16.27
N SER A 294 -16.35 -2.92 15.34
CA SER A 294 -17.26 -2.67 14.20
C SER A 294 -17.47 -3.88 13.30
N ILE A 295 -16.43 -4.69 13.05
CA ILE A 295 -16.59 -5.90 12.22
C ILE A 295 -17.30 -7.01 12.98
N GLN A 296 -17.17 -7.10 14.30
CA GLN A 296 -17.91 -8.06 15.12
C GLN A 296 -19.39 -7.70 15.19
N GLN A 297 -19.74 -6.41 15.39
CA GLN A 297 -21.11 -5.95 15.33
C GLN A 297 -21.73 -6.20 13.96
N LEU A 298 -21.02 -5.91 12.87
CA LEU A 298 -21.51 -6.20 11.52
C LEU A 298 -21.71 -7.70 11.29
N LYS A 299 -20.77 -8.53 11.77
CA LYS A 299 -20.90 -9.99 11.70
C LYS A 299 -22.19 -10.46 12.40
N ALA A 300 -22.44 -10.00 13.62
CA ALA A 300 -23.65 -10.33 14.37
C ALA A 300 -24.94 -9.91 13.60
N ILE A 301 -24.95 -8.73 12.98
CA ILE A 301 -26.07 -8.28 12.14
C ILE A 301 -26.28 -9.22 10.95
N LEU A 302 -25.19 -9.64 10.27
CA LEU A 302 -25.26 -10.54 9.12
C LEU A 302 -25.78 -11.92 9.52
N GLU A 303 -25.24 -12.51 10.60
CA GLU A 303 -25.64 -13.82 11.11
C GLU A 303 -27.11 -13.82 11.54
N ALA A 304 -27.58 -12.76 12.21
CA ALA A 304 -29.01 -12.59 12.55
C ALA A 304 -29.93 -12.51 11.31
N ASN A 305 -29.38 -12.17 10.13
CA ASN A 305 -30.09 -12.17 8.85
C ASN A 305 -29.81 -13.44 8.02
N GLY A 306 -29.22 -14.49 8.59
CA GLY A 306 -28.93 -15.74 7.91
C GLY A 306 -27.79 -15.65 6.88
N ILE A 307 -26.93 -14.64 6.97
CA ILE A 307 -25.78 -14.45 6.07
C ILE A 307 -24.51 -14.85 6.83
N PRO A 308 -23.91 -16.02 6.56
CA PRO A 308 -22.66 -16.43 7.18
C PRO A 308 -21.54 -15.50 6.75
N ALA A 309 -20.73 -15.04 7.72
CA ALA A 309 -19.63 -14.12 7.51
C ALA A 309 -18.43 -14.46 8.40
N GLN A 310 -17.23 -14.14 7.95
CA GLN A 310 -16.03 -14.30 8.75
C GLN A 310 -15.29 -12.98 8.91
N THR A 311 -14.54 -12.90 10.03
CA THR A 311 -13.71 -11.72 10.33
C THR A 311 -12.24 -12.07 10.23
N ILE A 312 -11.42 -11.11 9.79
CA ILE A 312 -9.97 -11.27 9.73
C ILE A 312 -9.29 -10.02 10.29
N HIS A 313 -8.41 -10.22 11.29
CA HIS A 313 -7.67 -9.15 11.96
C HIS A 313 -6.34 -9.66 12.53
N ASN A 314 -5.53 -8.77 13.05
CA ASN A 314 -4.17 -9.07 13.50
C ASN A 314 -4.07 -10.08 14.66
N ALA A 315 -5.10 -10.20 15.50
CA ALA A 315 -5.12 -11.15 16.61
C ALA A 315 -5.40 -12.61 16.18
N ILE A 316 -5.82 -12.85 14.94
CA ILE A 316 -6.07 -14.21 14.40
C ILE A 316 -4.75 -14.89 14.08
N LYS A 317 -4.57 -16.13 14.55
CA LYS A 317 -3.34 -16.91 14.30
C LYS A 317 -3.14 -17.23 12.82
N PRO A 318 -1.90 -17.38 12.34
CA PRO A 318 -1.62 -17.63 10.92
C PRO A 318 -2.33 -18.85 10.33
N LYS A 319 -2.44 -19.95 11.08
CA LYS A 319 -3.13 -21.18 10.64
C LYS A 319 -4.63 -20.93 10.43
N GLU A 320 -5.30 -20.37 11.41
CA GLU A 320 -6.73 -20.05 11.37
C GLU A 320 -7.03 -19.04 10.23
N ARG A 321 -6.14 -18.08 10.03
CA ARG A 321 -6.26 -17.11 8.93
C ARG A 321 -6.21 -17.77 7.56
N LYS A 322 -5.37 -18.80 7.39
CA LYS A 322 -5.29 -19.59 6.17
C LYS A 322 -6.61 -20.31 5.91
N GLU A 323 -7.15 -20.98 6.94
CA GLU A 323 -8.43 -21.69 6.88
C GLU A 323 -9.58 -20.74 6.50
N ILE A 324 -9.64 -19.55 7.11
CA ILE A 324 -10.62 -18.51 6.75
C ILE A 324 -10.51 -18.14 5.26
N LEU A 325 -9.31 -17.90 4.74
CA LEU A 325 -9.13 -17.52 3.34
C LEU A 325 -9.46 -18.65 2.36
N GLU A 326 -9.20 -19.89 2.71
CA GLU A 326 -9.49 -21.08 1.90
C GLU A 326 -11.00 -21.40 1.82
N SER A 327 -11.76 -21.09 2.87
CA SER A 327 -13.23 -21.23 2.93
C SER A 327 -13.96 -20.08 2.25
N TRP A 328 -13.30 -18.95 2.03
CA TRP A 328 -13.95 -17.76 1.48
C TRP A 328 -14.39 -17.94 0.03
N GLY A 329 -15.67 -17.70 -0.21
CA GLY A 329 -16.33 -17.92 -1.50
C GLY A 329 -16.78 -19.37 -1.72
N LYS A 330 -16.76 -20.19 -0.65
CA LYS A 330 -17.34 -21.53 -0.58
C LYS A 330 -18.37 -21.59 0.53
N ASP A 331 -17.92 -21.49 1.77
CA ASP A 331 -18.76 -21.60 2.97
C ASP A 331 -19.39 -20.27 3.36
N TYR A 332 -18.78 -19.16 2.98
CA TYR A 332 -19.27 -17.79 3.19
C TYR A 332 -18.71 -16.85 2.11
N PHE A 333 -19.38 -15.73 1.87
CA PHE A 333 -19.03 -14.77 0.83
C PHE A 333 -18.53 -13.41 1.35
N PRO A 334 -19.10 -12.80 2.42
CA PRO A 334 -18.54 -11.58 3.01
C PRO A 334 -17.38 -11.89 3.95
N LEU A 335 -16.25 -11.24 3.73
CA LEU A 335 -15.07 -11.25 4.62
C LEU A 335 -14.84 -9.84 5.19
N LEU A 336 -14.93 -9.73 6.52
CA LEU A 336 -14.80 -8.48 7.24
C LEU A 336 -13.37 -8.31 7.75
N SER A 337 -12.69 -7.22 7.35
CA SER A 337 -11.27 -7.05 7.59
C SER A 337 -10.93 -5.79 8.38
N VAL A 338 -9.99 -5.91 9.33
CA VAL A 338 -9.32 -4.78 10.00
C VAL A 338 -7.82 -4.89 9.80
N HIS A 339 -7.23 -3.93 9.07
CA HIS A 339 -5.77 -3.75 8.85
C HIS A 339 -4.95 -4.96 8.35
N THR A 340 -5.54 -6.15 8.20
CA THR A 340 -4.79 -7.39 8.11
C THR A 340 -4.43 -7.79 6.68
N LEU A 341 -5.26 -7.42 5.71
CA LEU A 341 -5.08 -7.84 4.32
C LEU A 341 -4.33 -6.79 3.47
N GLU A 342 -3.76 -5.78 4.10
CA GLU A 342 -3.09 -4.68 3.39
C GLU A 342 -1.77 -5.12 2.75
N ILE A 343 -1.01 -6.01 3.41
CA ILE A 343 0.33 -6.41 2.94
C ILE A 343 0.52 -7.93 3.10
N GLY A 344 0.89 -8.60 2.00
CA GLY A 344 1.53 -9.91 2.04
C GLY A 344 0.62 -11.14 1.97
N TYR A 345 -0.72 -11.01 1.89
CA TYR A 345 -1.58 -12.18 1.71
C TYR A 345 -2.03 -12.31 0.25
N ASP A 346 -1.94 -13.50 -0.29
CA ASP A 346 -2.57 -13.83 -1.57
C ASP A 346 -4.07 -14.02 -1.32
N VAL A 347 -4.82 -12.97 -1.60
CA VAL A 347 -6.27 -12.93 -1.40
C VAL A 347 -6.94 -13.38 -2.69
N PRO A 348 -7.93 -14.29 -2.63
CA PRO A 348 -8.72 -14.64 -3.79
C PRO A 348 -9.31 -13.40 -4.49
N GLN A 349 -9.59 -13.53 -5.77
CA GLN A 349 -10.14 -12.44 -6.57
C GLN A 349 -11.47 -11.94 -5.99
N VAL A 350 -11.55 -10.62 -5.77
CA VAL A 350 -12.70 -9.94 -5.17
C VAL A 350 -13.22 -8.91 -6.14
N GLY A 351 -14.52 -8.96 -6.43
CA GLY A 351 -15.17 -7.98 -7.32
C GLY A 351 -15.80 -6.80 -6.59
N ILE A 352 -16.02 -6.90 -5.27
CA ILE A 352 -16.76 -5.91 -4.51
C ILE A 352 -16.03 -5.58 -3.19
N ALA A 353 -15.84 -4.28 -2.94
CA ALA A 353 -15.39 -3.77 -1.65
C ALA A 353 -16.44 -2.89 -1.00
N ILE A 354 -16.57 -2.96 0.31
CA ILE A 354 -17.36 -2.03 1.11
C ILE A 354 -16.45 -1.42 2.17
N ILE A 355 -16.20 -0.12 2.07
CA ILE A 355 -15.38 0.63 3.02
C ILE A 355 -16.34 1.32 4.00
N ILE A 356 -16.42 0.82 5.24
CA ILE A 356 -17.24 1.41 6.31
C ILE A 356 -16.41 2.34 7.20
N ALA A 357 -15.11 2.10 7.29
CA ALA A 357 -14.13 3.01 7.90
C ALA A 357 -12.76 2.75 7.29
N SER A 358 -11.97 3.82 7.15
CA SER A 358 -10.62 3.74 6.63
C SER A 358 -9.77 4.88 7.15
N THR A 359 -8.47 4.69 7.08
CA THR A 359 -7.49 5.75 7.28
C THR A 359 -7.49 6.73 6.11
N SER A 360 -7.04 7.95 6.35
CA SER A 360 -6.75 8.92 5.29
C SER A 360 -5.40 8.68 4.60
N ASN A 361 -4.70 7.59 4.92
CA ASN A 361 -3.44 7.22 4.26
C ASN A 361 -3.71 6.68 2.85
N MET A 362 -3.27 7.45 1.84
CA MET A 362 -3.44 7.13 0.42
C MET A 362 -2.87 5.75 0.06
N ASN A 363 -1.71 5.38 0.62
CA ASN A 363 -1.04 4.12 0.32
C ASN A 363 -1.88 2.93 0.79
N GLN A 364 -2.43 2.98 2.00
CA GLN A 364 -3.29 1.93 2.53
C GLN A 364 -4.58 1.81 1.72
N VAL A 365 -5.19 2.93 1.36
CA VAL A 365 -6.40 2.94 0.53
C VAL A 365 -6.11 2.37 -0.86
N ALA A 366 -5.03 2.77 -1.50
CA ALA A 366 -4.63 2.25 -2.81
C ALA A 366 -4.33 0.74 -2.77
N GLN A 367 -3.70 0.24 -1.71
CA GLN A 367 -3.47 -1.19 -1.52
C GLN A 367 -4.77 -1.97 -1.33
N ARG A 368 -5.74 -1.44 -0.55
CA ARG A 368 -7.07 -2.02 -0.37
C ARG A 368 -7.81 -2.12 -1.71
N ILE A 369 -7.86 -1.01 -2.45
CA ILE A 369 -8.48 -0.96 -3.77
C ILE A 369 -7.79 -1.92 -4.74
N GLY A 370 -6.46 -1.90 -4.78
CA GLY A 370 -5.66 -2.76 -5.66
C GLY A 370 -5.87 -4.27 -5.46
N ARG A 371 -6.45 -4.70 -4.33
CA ARG A 371 -6.85 -6.09 -4.13
C ARG A 371 -8.22 -6.41 -4.73
N VAL A 372 -9.08 -5.42 -4.82
CA VAL A 372 -10.45 -5.55 -5.32
C VAL A 372 -10.50 -5.40 -6.84
N VAL A 373 -9.66 -4.54 -7.41
CA VAL A 373 -9.63 -4.27 -8.86
C VAL A 373 -8.90 -5.35 -9.68
N ARG A 374 -8.46 -6.44 -9.07
CA ARG A 374 -7.92 -7.57 -9.82
C ARG A 374 -8.96 -8.08 -10.81
N LYS A 375 -8.51 -8.33 -12.04
CA LYS A 375 -9.40 -8.85 -13.08
C LYS A 375 -9.90 -10.23 -12.68
N VAL A 376 -11.21 -10.39 -12.65
CA VAL A 376 -11.91 -11.67 -12.44
C VAL A 376 -12.50 -12.06 -13.78
N ASP A 377 -12.41 -13.33 -14.14
CA ASP A 377 -13.00 -13.83 -15.40
C ASP A 377 -14.48 -13.46 -15.46
N GLY A 378 -14.86 -12.81 -16.57
CA GLY A 378 -16.22 -12.30 -16.76
C GLY A 378 -16.56 -10.98 -16.05
N LYS A 379 -15.63 -10.33 -15.36
CA LYS A 379 -15.86 -9.03 -14.70
C LYS A 379 -14.81 -7.99 -15.11
N ASP A 380 -15.22 -7.04 -15.93
CA ASP A 380 -14.38 -5.89 -16.32
C ASP A 380 -14.47 -4.71 -15.34
N GLN A 381 -15.35 -4.80 -14.35
CA GLN A 381 -15.60 -3.75 -13.35
C GLN A 381 -15.49 -4.30 -11.94
N ALA A 382 -14.96 -3.47 -11.03
CA ALA A 382 -14.89 -3.72 -9.61
C ALA A 382 -15.66 -2.64 -8.86
N LEU A 383 -16.61 -3.02 -8.01
CA LEU A 383 -17.42 -2.09 -7.25
C LEU A 383 -16.73 -1.73 -5.92
N VAL A 384 -16.63 -0.44 -5.63
CA VAL A 384 -16.08 0.07 -4.37
C VAL A 384 -17.12 0.98 -3.71
N TYR A 385 -17.83 0.48 -2.73
CA TYR A 385 -18.76 1.27 -1.93
C TYR A 385 -17.98 1.96 -0.80
N VAL A 386 -18.22 3.26 -0.61
CA VAL A 386 -17.72 4.02 0.53
C VAL A 386 -18.92 4.49 1.33
N VAL A 387 -19.17 3.86 2.48
CA VAL A 387 -20.24 4.23 3.39
C VAL A 387 -19.73 5.27 4.37
N TYR A 388 -20.25 6.48 4.34
CA TYR A 388 -19.68 7.62 5.05
C TYR A 388 -20.76 8.52 5.69
N VAL A 389 -20.36 9.19 6.76
CA VAL A 389 -21.17 10.24 7.39
C VAL A 389 -20.64 11.59 6.93
N ARG A 390 -21.48 12.37 6.23
CA ARG A 390 -21.14 13.71 5.72
C ARG A 390 -20.79 14.68 6.84
N GLY A 391 -19.86 15.61 6.60
CA GLY A 391 -19.43 16.60 7.57
C GLY A 391 -18.48 16.06 8.64
N THR A 392 -18.02 14.83 8.51
CA THR A 392 -17.11 14.20 9.45
C THR A 392 -15.73 13.91 8.83
N LYS A 393 -14.88 13.19 9.55
CA LYS A 393 -13.59 12.72 9.01
C LYS A 393 -13.75 11.74 7.84
N ASP A 394 -14.92 11.16 7.65
CA ASP A 394 -15.20 10.26 6.54
C ASP A 394 -15.16 10.95 5.17
N ASP A 395 -15.45 12.23 5.09
CA ASP A 395 -15.32 13.00 3.84
C ASP A 395 -13.89 12.91 3.27
N ASN A 396 -12.88 12.85 4.15
CA ASN A 396 -11.50 12.67 3.73
C ASN A 396 -11.26 11.26 3.17
N VAL A 397 -11.92 10.23 3.74
CA VAL A 397 -11.82 8.86 3.22
C VAL A 397 -12.38 8.79 1.81
N LEU A 398 -13.54 9.37 1.56
CA LEU A 398 -14.15 9.42 0.24
C LEU A 398 -13.25 10.15 -0.77
N LYS A 399 -12.67 11.29 -0.38
CA LYS A 399 -11.71 12.04 -1.22
C LYS A 399 -10.47 11.22 -1.55
N VAL A 400 -9.92 10.50 -0.56
CA VAL A 400 -8.73 9.66 -0.73
C VAL A 400 -9.03 8.47 -1.64
N VAL A 401 -10.18 7.81 -1.46
CA VAL A 401 -10.61 6.69 -2.33
C VAL A 401 -10.76 7.15 -3.78
N LYS A 402 -11.45 8.28 -4.01
CA LYS A 402 -11.57 8.88 -5.36
C LYS A 402 -10.21 9.24 -5.92
N ALA A 403 -9.37 9.91 -5.13
CA ALA A 403 -8.05 10.31 -5.58
C ALA A 403 -7.12 9.11 -5.89
N ALA A 404 -7.25 7.99 -5.20
CA ALA A 404 -6.50 6.78 -5.51
C ALA A 404 -6.87 6.16 -6.87
N ILE A 405 -8.08 6.46 -7.35
CA ILE A 405 -8.62 5.95 -8.62
C ILE A 405 -8.56 7.01 -9.73
N GLU A 406 -8.89 8.28 -9.42
CA GLU A 406 -9.17 9.35 -10.40
C GLU A 406 -8.01 10.36 -10.59
N LYS A 407 -7.05 10.46 -9.65
CA LYS A 407 -6.06 11.55 -9.59
C LYS A 407 -5.11 11.71 -10.80
N GLU A 408 -5.36 11.01 -11.88
CA GLU A 408 -4.57 11.12 -13.13
C GLU A 408 -5.28 11.85 -14.28
N ASP A 409 -6.57 12.23 -14.15
CA ASP A 409 -7.29 12.88 -15.25
C ASP A 409 -6.86 14.33 -15.49
N GLU A 410 -6.44 15.08 -14.47
CA GLU A 410 -6.10 16.50 -14.63
C GLU A 410 -4.76 16.76 -15.35
N ARG A 411 -3.78 15.85 -15.24
CA ARG A 411 -2.49 16.03 -15.95
C ARG A 411 -2.53 15.68 -17.43
N THR A 412 -3.47 14.82 -17.86
CA THR A 412 -3.68 14.49 -19.27
C THR A 412 -4.48 15.55 -20.00
N ALA A 413 -5.36 16.27 -19.31
CA ALA A 413 -6.10 17.39 -19.88
C ALA A 413 -5.16 18.57 -20.22
N THR A 414 -4.22 18.92 -19.33
CA THR A 414 -3.23 19.99 -19.57
C THR A 414 -2.22 19.61 -20.65
N ALA A 415 -1.82 18.34 -20.77
CA ALA A 415 -0.90 17.89 -21.82
C ALA A 415 -1.56 17.82 -23.21
N ARG A 416 -2.88 17.62 -23.30
CA ARG A 416 -3.63 17.67 -24.57
C ARG A 416 -3.89 19.10 -25.04
N VAL A 417 -4.07 20.05 -24.14
CA VAL A 417 -4.25 21.47 -24.46
C VAL A 417 -2.93 22.10 -24.97
N SER A 418 -1.77 21.65 -24.48
CA SER A 418 -0.46 22.15 -24.96
C SER A 418 -0.03 21.62 -26.33
N LYS A 419 -0.59 20.48 -26.80
CA LYS A 419 -0.31 19.93 -28.16
C LYS A 419 -1.23 20.47 -29.25
N GLY A 420 -2.23 21.29 -28.92
CA GLY A 420 -3.21 21.83 -29.85
C GLY A 420 -2.89 23.21 -30.43
N LYS A 421 -1.85 23.91 -30.02
CA LYS A 421 -1.46 25.21 -30.58
C LYS A 421 -0.21 25.05 -31.46
N ARG A 422 -0.41 24.83 -32.77
CA ARG A 422 0.59 25.13 -33.80
C ARG A 422 0.70 26.65 -33.90
N PRO A 423 1.89 27.25 -33.92
CA PRO A 423 2.04 28.65 -34.24
C PRO A 423 1.83 28.81 -35.75
N THR A 424 0.84 29.60 -36.15
CA THR A 424 0.69 30.13 -37.48
C THR A 424 1.84 31.08 -37.76
N HIS A 425 2.60 30.80 -38.80
CA HIS A 425 3.59 31.69 -39.39
C HIS A 425 2.91 33.01 -39.83
N GLY A 426 3.28 34.09 -39.17
CA GLY A 426 3.05 35.44 -39.62
C GLY A 426 4.41 36.06 -40.04
N GLN A 427 4.63 36.15 -41.36
CA GLN A 427 5.68 37.00 -41.94
C GLN A 427 5.55 38.43 -41.40
N LYS A 428 6.61 38.99 -40.90
CA LYS A 428 6.83 40.46 -40.85
C LYS A 428 8.25 40.83 -41.26
N THR A 429 8.23 41.53 -42.31
CA THR A 429 9.17 42.34 -43.07
C THR A 429 10.25 43.03 -42.22
N ILE A 430 11.44 42.96 -42.79
CA ILE A 430 12.64 43.72 -42.44
C ILE A 430 12.42 45.21 -42.70
N THR A 431 12.74 46.07 -41.73
CA THR A 431 13.12 47.46 -41.99
C THR A 431 14.38 47.78 -41.19
N LYS A 432 15.42 48.16 -41.95
CA LYS A 432 16.65 48.81 -41.54
C LYS A 432 16.35 50.18 -40.90
N PHE A 433 17.12 50.57 -39.89
CA PHE A 433 17.75 51.91 -39.84
C PHE A 433 18.73 51.97 -38.67
N SER A 434 19.91 52.34 -39.08
CA SER A 434 21.08 53.12 -38.62
C SER A 434 21.63 52.80 -37.23
#